data_16d4d96713562725dbf37fb16c68f442
#
_entry.id   16d4d96713562725dbf37fb16c68f442
#
_cell.length_a   1.000
_cell.length_b   1.000
_cell.length_c   1.000
_cell.angle_alpha   90.00
_cell.angle_beta   90.00
_cell.angle_gamma   90.00
#
_symmetry.space_group_name_H-M   'P 1'
#
loop_
_entity.id
_entity.type
_entity.pdbx_description
1 polymer ?
#
loop_
_entity_poly.entity_id
_entity_poly.type
_entity_poly.pdbx_seq_one_letter_code
_entity_poly.pdbx_strand_id
1 'polypeptide(L)'
;MYDFEFEEIAMSTWAMLRQTWIAVNKTAEVKLAKVGLTPEKAAVLWACRDYSGTLTPAEIARLVFRENQTIAGLLNRMENEGLVTRVPKRKGHPFTEVKITPKGEKLAGP
;
A
#
# COMPACT_ATOMS: atom_id res chain seq x y z
N MET A 1 34.51 -3.19 -12.68
CA MET A 1 34.64 -4.65 -12.82
C MET A 1 33.82 -5.36 -11.74
N TYR A 2 33.19 -6.43 -12.11
CA TYR A 2 32.36 -7.17 -11.19
C TYR A 2 33.20 -8.02 -10.23
N ASP A 3 32.97 -7.86 -8.92
CA ASP A 3 33.65 -8.65 -7.92
C ASP A 3 32.80 -9.89 -7.60
N PHE A 4 33.38 -11.07 -7.76
CA PHE A 4 32.68 -12.32 -7.54
C PHE A 4 32.20 -12.47 -6.08
N GLU A 5 33.03 -12.09 -5.11
CA GLU A 5 32.64 -12.11 -3.70
C GLU A 5 31.49 -11.16 -3.41
N PHE A 6 31.55 -9.96 -3.99
CA PHE A 6 30.48 -8.98 -3.84
C PHE A 6 29.16 -9.51 -4.39
N GLU A 7 29.22 -10.16 -5.56
CA GLU A 7 28.04 -10.77 -6.15
C GLU A 7 27.45 -11.85 -5.25
N GLU A 8 28.32 -12.70 -4.69
CA GLU A 8 27.87 -13.76 -3.77
C GLU A 8 27.23 -13.18 -2.52
N ILE A 9 27.85 -12.15 -1.92
CA ILE A 9 27.29 -11.46 -0.75
C ILE A 9 25.96 -10.82 -1.10
N ALA A 10 25.86 -10.16 -2.26
CA ALA A 10 24.64 -9.53 -2.71
C ALA A 10 23.51 -10.55 -2.88
N MET A 11 23.82 -11.71 -3.46
CA MET A 11 22.83 -12.77 -3.66
C MET A 11 22.39 -13.38 -2.33
N SER A 12 23.33 -13.59 -1.40
CA SER A 12 23.00 -14.10 -0.07
C SER A 12 22.12 -13.12 0.69
N THR A 13 22.45 -11.84 0.62
CA THR A 13 21.65 -10.79 1.26
C THR A 13 20.25 -10.75 0.68
N TRP A 14 20.14 -10.80 -0.64
CA TRP A 14 18.85 -10.81 -1.32
C TRP A 14 18.00 -12.00 -0.85
N ALA A 15 18.59 -13.20 -0.78
CA ALA A 15 17.87 -14.40 -0.36
C ALA A 15 17.38 -14.28 1.08
N MET A 16 18.21 -13.74 1.98
CA MET A 16 17.83 -13.52 3.37
C MET A 16 16.71 -12.51 3.51
N LEU A 17 16.80 -11.41 2.78
CA LEU A 17 15.75 -10.38 2.79
C LEU A 17 14.44 -10.93 2.26
N ARG A 18 14.52 -11.72 1.20
CA ARG A 18 13.34 -12.35 0.61
C ARG A 18 12.67 -13.30 1.62
N GLN A 19 13.44 -14.16 2.26
CA GLN A 19 12.90 -15.10 3.24
C GLN A 19 12.32 -14.38 4.45
N THR A 20 13.02 -13.37 4.94
CA THR A 20 12.55 -12.55 6.06
C THR A 20 11.24 -11.86 5.70
N TRP A 21 11.19 -11.27 4.51
CA TRP A 21 9.98 -10.61 4.01
C TRP A 21 8.81 -11.60 3.95
N ILE A 22 9.03 -12.79 3.39
CA ILE A 22 7.97 -13.80 3.27
C ILE A 22 7.43 -14.16 4.65
N ALA A 23 8.30 -14.42 5.61
CA ALA A 23 7.90 -14.81 6.96
C ALA A 23 7.14 -13.69 7.68
N VAL A 24 7.65 -12.45 7.63
CA VAL A 24 7.02 -11.30 8.26
C VAL A 24 5.69 -10.99 7.58
N ASN A 25 5.66 -11.04 6.26
CA ASN A 25 4.44 -10.76 5.51
C ASN A 25 3.34 -11.79 5.80
N LYS A 26 3.72 -13.06 5.95
CA LYS A 26 2.77 -14.11 6.32
C LYS A 26 2.13 -13.83 7.68
N THR A 27 2.94 -13.43 8.65
CA THR A 27 2.44 -13.04 9.97
C THR A 27 1.50 -11.85 9.89
N ALA A 28 1.86 -10.86 9.09
CA ALA A 28 1.01 -9.69 8.86
C ALA A 28 -0.32 -10.07 8.22
N GLU A 29 -0.29 -10.95 7.20
CA GLU A 29 -1.51 -11.44 6.56
C GLU A 29 -2.47 -12.07 7.56
N VAL A 30 -1.95 -12.93 8.43
CA VAL A 30 -2.77 -13.62 9.43
C VAL A 30 -3.40 -12.62 10.39
N LYS A 31 -2.61 -11.68 10.89
CA LYS A 31 -3.10 -10.68 11.85
C LYS A 31 -4.11 -9.72 11.22
N LEU A 32 -3.82 -9.23 10.01
CA LEU A 32 -4.70 -8.29 9.33
C LEU A 32 -6.01 -8.95 8.90
N ALA A 33 -5.97 -10.23 8.55
CA ALA A 33 -7.17 -10.97 8.19
C ALA A 33 -8.21 -10.96 9.31
N LYS A 34 -7.76 -10.90 10.57
CA LYS A 34 -8.67 -10.86 11.73
C LYS A 34 -9.54 -9.62 11.75
N VAL A 35 -9.10 -8.54 11.13
CA VAL A 35 -9.88 -7.30 11.02
C VAL A 35 -10.37 -7.05 9.60
N GLY A 36 -10.29 -8.06 8.73
CA GLY A 36 -10.78 -7.96 7.37
C GLY A 36 -9.87 -7.23 6.40
N LEU A 37 -8.59 -7.09 6.72
CA LEU A 37 -7.63 -6.41 5.88
C LEU A 37 -6.61 -7.38 5.28
N THR A 38 -6.02 -6.95 4.16
CA THR A 38 -4.83 -7.56 3.59
C THR A 38 -3.67 -6.59 3.80
N PRO A 39 -2.41 -7.04 3.69
CA PRO A 39 -1.27 -6.13 3.76
C PRO A 39 -1.34 -4.99 2.76
N GLU A 40 -1.82 -5.23 1.56
CA GLU A 40 -1.95 -4.18 0.54
C GLU A 40 -2.99 -3.14 0.92
N LYS A 41 -4.16 -3.57 1.41
CA LYS A 41 -5.18 -2.63 1.90
C LYS A 41 -4.65 -1.81 3.08
N ALA A 42 -3.94 -2.46 4.01
CA ALA A 42 -3.35 -1.77 5.14
C ALA A 42 -2.34 -0.71 4.69
N ALA A 43 -1.49 -1.03 3.72
CA ALA A 43 -0.52 -0.09 3.19
C ALA A 43 -1.21 1.13 2.57
N VAL A 44 -2.30 0.92 1.83
CA VAL A 44 -3.07 2.01 1.25
C VAL A 44 -3.70 2.87 2.36
N LEU A 45 -4.28 2.26 3.38
CA LEU A 45 -4.88 3.01 4.48
C LEU A 45 -3.84 3.85 5.22
N TRP A 46 -2.66 3.29 5.49
CA TRP A 46 -1.59 4.03 6.17
C TRP A 46 -1.08 5.18 5.30
N ALA A 47 -0.98 4.98 3.99
CA ALA A 47 -0.61 6.05 3.08
C ALA A 47 -1.64 7.18 3.12
N CYS A 48 -2.93 6.84 3.06
CA CYS A 48 -4.00 7.84 3.11
C CYS A 48 -4.03 8.58 4.44
N ARG A 49 -3.78 7.90 5.54
CA ARG A 49 -3.77 8.50 6.87
C ARG A 49 -2.60 9.45 7.06
N ASP A 50 -1.41 9.04 6.62
CA ASP A 50 -0.16 9.70 7.01
C ASP A 50 0.34 10.71 5.98
N TYR A 51 -0.20 10.71 4.77
CA TYR A 51 0.22 11.61 3.71
C TYR A 51 -0.38 13.00 3.93
N SER A 52 0.47 14.02 3.92
CA SER A 52 0.08 15.39 4.29
C SER A 52 -0.38 16.26 3.14
N GLY A 53 -0.54 15.73 1.94
CA GLY A 53 -0.98 16.50 0.77
C GLY A 53 -2.19 15.87 0.12
N THR A 54 -2.50 16.32 -1.09
CA THR A 54 -3.52 15.69 -1.90
C THR A 54 -3.01 14.32 -2.37
N LEU A 55 -3.73 13.28 -2.04
CA LEU A 55 -3.35 11.93 -2.37
C LEU A 55 -4.19 11.44 -3.57
N THR A 56 -3.50 11.17 -4.67
CA THR A 56 -4.12 10.66 -5.89
C THR A 56 -3.86 9.15 -6.00
N PRO A 57 -4.65 8.43 -6.82
CA PRO A 57 -4.34 7.01 -7.07
C PRO A 57 -2.92 6.78 -7.56
N ALA A 58 -2.40 7.68 -8.42
CA ALA A 58 -1.02 7.56 -8.92
C ALA A 58 0.00 7.72 -7.79
N GLU A 59 -0.24 8.65 -6.86
CA GLU A 59 0.62 8.82 -5.70
C GLU A 59 0.59 7.59 -4.78
N ILE A 60 -0.57 7.01 -4.58
CA ILE A 60 -0.69 5.78 -3.79
C ILE A 60 0.11 4.66 -4.45
N ALA A 61 -0.04 4.47 -5.76
CA ALA A 61 0.69 3.44 -6.50
C ALA A 61 2.20 3.61 -6.31
N ARG A 62 2.69 4.84 -6.37
CA ARG A 62 4.10 5.13 -6.16
C ARG A 62 4.54 4.83 -4.72
N LEU A 63 3.75 5.24 -3.75
CA LEU A 63 4.08 5.07 -2.33
C LEU A 63 4.11 3.60 -1.90
N VAL A 64 3.22 2.78 -2.45
CA VAL A 64 3.14 1.36 -2.09
C VAL A 64 3.85 0.45 -3.11
N PHE A 65 4.56 1.01 -4.06
CA PHE A 65 5.34 0.28 -5.08
C PHE A 65 4.48 -0.69 -5.89
N ARG A 66 3.31 -0.23 -6.35
CA ARG A 66 2.42 -1.03 -7.19
C ARG A 66 2.08 -0.29 -8.47
N GLU A 67 1.61 -1.02 -9.45
CA GLU A 67 1.19 -0.43 -10.72
C GLU A 67 -0.14 0.29 -10.57
N ASN A 68 -0.34 1.34 -11.39
CA ASN A 68 -1.55 2.15 -11.35
C ASN A 68 -2.82 1.31 -11.53
N GLN A 69 -2.78 0.34 -12.42
CA GLN A 69 -3.94 -0.51 -12.69
C GLN A 69 -4.30 -1.39 -11.50
N THR A 70 -3.30 -1.93 -10.83
CA THR A 70 -3.48 -2.71 -9.60
C THR A 70 -4.12 -1.87 -8.51
N ILE A 71 -3.64 -0.64 -8.34
CA ILE A 71 -4.18 0.28 -7.33
C ILE A 71 -5.60 0.69 -7.67
N ALA A 72 -5.90 0.94 -8.94
CA ALA A 72 -7.26 1.30 -9.35
C ALA A 72 -8.26 0.21 -8.94
N GLY A 73 -7.94 -1.05 -9.20
CA GLY A 73 -8.78 -2.18 -8.80
C GLY A 73 -8.90 -2.31 -7.29
N LEU A 74 -7.80 -2.11 -6.58
CA LEU A 74 -7.80 -2.17 -5.12
C LEU A 74 -8.65 -1.05 -4.51
N LEU A 75 -8.53 0.17 -5.02
CA LEU A 75 -9.32 1.30 -4.56
C LEU A 75 -10.81 1.10 -4.81
N ASN A 76 -11.18 0.49 -5.94
CA ASN A 76 -12.58 0.15 -6.20
C ASN A 76 -13.14 -0.76 -5.11
N ARG A 77 -12.39 -1.80 -4.74
CA ARG A 77 -12.80 -2.71 -3.67
C ARG A 77 -12.88 -2.01 -2.32
N MET A 78 -11.87 -1.19 -2.01
CA MET A 78 -11.81 -0.49 -0.73
C MET A 78 -12.92 0.55 -0.60
N GLU A 79 -13.26 1.21 -1.69
CA GLU A 79 -14.40 2.14 -1.70
C GLU A 79 -15.70 1.41 -1.46
N ASN A 80 -15.90 0.26 -2.11
CA ASN A 80 -17.09 -0.57 -1.90
C ASN A 80 -17.19 -1.09 -0.46
N GLU A 81 -16.04 -1.30 0.17
CA GLU A 81 -15.98 -1.72 1.57
C GLU A 81 -16.12 -0.56 2.56
N GLY A 82 -16.19 0.66 2.05
CA GLY A 82 -16.35 1.85 2.88
C GLY A 82 -15.07 2.31 3.59
N LEU A 83 -13.90 1.88 3.11
CA LEU A 83 -12.62 2.21 3.73
C LEU A 83 -12.03 3.51 3.23
N VAL A 84 -12.28 3.85 1.97
CA VAL A 84 -11.84 5.09 1.34
C VAL A 84 -12.97 5.67 0.50
N THR A 85 -12.86 6.97 0.19
CA THR A 85 -13.72 7.62 -0.79
C THR A 85 -12.85 8.26 -1.85
N ARG A 86 -13.35 8.34 -3.07
CA ARG A 86 -12.68 9.02 -4.16
C ARG A 86 -13.48 10.25 -4.54
N VAL A 87 -12.83 11.40 -4.46
CA VAL A 87 -13.42 12.66 -4.90
C VAL A 87 -13.02 12.86 -6.34
N PRO A 88 -13.98 12.89 -7.28
CA PRO A 88 -13.65 12.98 -8.70
C PRO A 88 -13.06 14.32 -9.08
N LYS A 89 -12.45 14.38 -10.26
CA LYS A 89 -11.94 15.60 -10.85
C LYS A 89 -13.04 16.65 -10.92
N ARG A 90 -12.68 17.90 -10.64
CA ARG A 90 -13.59 19.03 -10.77
C ARG A 90 -12.81 20.30 -11.00
N LYS A 91 -13.50 21.40 -11.27
CA LYS A 91 -12.85 22.69 -11.48
C LYS A 91 -12.03 23.09 -10.26
N GLY A 92 -10.76 23.42 -10.46
CA GLY A 92 -9.83 23.72 -9.38
C GLY A 92 -9.16 22.50 -8.75
N HIS A 93 -9.63 21.29 -9.09
CA HIS A 93 -9.08 20.04 -8.59
C HIS A 93 -9.01 19.03 -9.74
N PRO A 94 -7.95 19.12 -10.58
CA PRO A 94 -7.91 18.36 -11.84
C PRO A 94 -7.64 16.85 -11.67
N PHE A 95 -7.35 16.42 -10.44
CA PHE A 95 -7.03 15.01 -10.16
C PHE A 95 -8.06 14.41 -9.22
N THR A 96 -8.30 13.11 -9.39
CA THR A 96 -9.07 12.34 -8.42
C THR A 96 -8.30 12.32 -7.09
N GLU A 97 -8.99 12.59 -6.00
CA GLU A 97 -8.40 12.60 -4.67
C GLU A 97 -8.95 11.43 -3.88
N VAL A 98 -8.08 10.74 -3.16
CA VAL A 98 -8.46 9.60 -2.31
C VAL A 98 -8.40 10.04 -0.86
N LYS A 99 -9.47 9.78 -0.12
CA LYS A 99 -9.56 10.12 1.30
C LYS A 99 -9.92 8.88 2.10
N ILE A 100 -9.32 8.74 3.27
CA ILE A 100 -9.67 7.68 4.21
C ILE A 100 -10.99 8.05 4.91
N THR A 101 -11.83 7.03 5.12
CA THR A 101 -13.09 7.21 5.86
C THR A 101 -12.86 6.99 7.35
N PRO A 102 -13.82 7.37 8.22
CA PRO A 102 -13.73 7.03 9.64
C PRO A 102 -13.58 5.52 9.89
N LYS A 103 -14.27 4.70 9.10
CA LYS A 103 -14.10 3.24 9.17
C LYS A 103 -12.69 2.82 8.81
N GLY A 104 -12.13 3.41 7.73
CA GLY A 104 -10.76 3.14 7.33
C GLY A 104 -9.76 3.55 8.39
N GLU A 105 -9.95 4.71 9.01
CA GLU A 105 -9.07 5.19 10.08
C GLU A 105 -9.09 4.24 11.28
N LYS A 106 -10.26 3.75 11.64
CA LYS A 106 -10.40 2.79 12.74
C LYS A 106 -9.63 1.51 12.47
N LEU A 107 -9.72 0.99 11.24
CA LEU A 107 -9.02 -0.24 10.86
C LEU A 107 -7.51 -0.03 10.70
N ALA A 108 -7.09 1.17 10.31
CA ALA A 108 -5.67 1.50 10.16
C ALA A 108 -4.94 1.48 11.51
N GLY A 109 -5.67 1.65 12.59
CA GLY A 109 -5.11 1.66 13.93
C GLY A 109 -4.49 3.01 14.31
N PRO A 110 -3.92 3.07 15.49
CA PRO A 110 -3.31 4.31 15.98
C PRO A 110 -2.03 4.68 15.26
#